data_2a24064e17d864691faa23f74df431e2
#
_entry.id   2a24064e17d864691faa23f74df431e2
#
_cell.length_a   1.000
_cell.length_b   1.000
_cell.length_c   1.000
_cell.angle_alpha   90.00
_cell.angle_beta   90.00
_cell.angle_gamma   90.00
#
_symmetry.space_group_name_H-M   'P 1'
#
loop_
_entity.id
_entity.type
_entity.pdbx_description
1 polymer ?
#
loop_
_entity_poly.entity_id
_entity_poly.type
_entity_poly.pdbx_seq_one_letter_code
_entity_poly.pdbx_strand_id
1 'polypeptide(L)'
;DDVLEHILLSGPPGLGKTTLANIVATAVGTTLHTTSGPQIEKAGDLAGILTNLQRGDILFIDEIHRLQPAIEETLYPAMEDFQLDLIIGEGPAARTVRIDLPPFTLVGATTRSGLLSTPLRDRFGIPLRLNLYTPEELFRIVRRGAEKLGFALAEGGAREIANRSRGTPRI
;
A
#
# COMPACT_ATOMS: atom_id res chain seq x y z
N ASP A 1 -22.26 7.87 0.30
CA ASP A 1 -21.54 7.04 1.29
C ASP A 1 -20.54 6.11 0.62
N ASP A 2 -19.80 6.64 -0.33
CA ASP A 2 -18.84 5.86 -1.11
C ASP A 2 -17.51 5.77 -0.35
N VAL A 3 -16.91 4.58 -0.32
CA VAL A 3 -15.53 4.41 0.11
C VAL A 3 -14.60 4.90 -1.00
N LEU A 4 -13.36 5.23 -0.64
CA LEU A 4 -12.35 5.63 -1.61
C LEU A 4 -12.06 4.48 -2.58
N GLU A 5 -11.84 4.79 -3.85
CA GLU A 5 -11.37 3.80 -4.82
C GLU A 5 -10.01 3.22 -4.44
N HIS A 6 -9.71 2.02 -4.90
CA HIS A 6 -8.44 1.38 -4.65
C HIS A 6 -7.28 2.12 -5.31
N ILE A 7 -6.18 2.28 -4.57
CA ILE A 7 -5.02 3.08 -4.97
C ILE A 7 -3.80 2.19 -5.18
N LEU A 8 -3.12 2.35 -6.30
CA LEU A 8 -1.84 1.70 -6.57
C LEU A 8 -0.71 2.73 -6.52
N LEU A 9 0.21 2.56 -5.57
CA LEU A 9 1.40 3.37 -5.44
C LEU A 9 2.59 2.65 -6.07
N SER A 10 3.15 3.19 -7.14
CA SER A 10 4.31 2.60 -7.82
C SER A 10 5.51 3.55 -7.78
N GLY A 11 6.70 3.01 -7.72
CA GLY A 11 7.93 3.79 -7.77
C GLY A 11 9.06 3.21 -6.93
N PRO A 12 10.29 3.75 -7.05
CA PRO A 12 11.45 3.30 -6.32
C PRO A 12 11.23 3.19 -4.80
N PRO A 13 11.99 2.38 -4.09
CA PRO A 13 11.91 2.30 -2.64
C PRO A 13 12.36 3.61 -1.99
N GLY A 14 11.87 3.90 -0.79
CA GLY A 14 12.30 5.06 -0.01
C GLY A 14 11.61 6.39 -0.34
N LEU A 15 10.57 6.37 -1.18
CA LEU A 15 9.84 7.58 -1.58
C LEU A 15 8.65 7.92 -0.67
N GLY A 16 8.39 7.13 0.37
CA GLY A 16 7.33 7.42 1.33
C GLY A 16 5.95 6.84 0.97
N LYS A 17 5.88 5.71 0.24
CA LYS A 17 4.60 5.05 -0.09
C LYS A 17 3.77 4.72 1.15
N THR A 18 4.38 4.15 2.18
CA THR A 18 3.72 3.88 3.47
C THR A 18 3.29 5.16 4.17
N THR A 19 4.11 6.20 4.13
CA THR A 19 3.79 7.52 4.70
C THR A 19 2.57 8.11 4.00
N LEU A 20 2.50 8.01 2.68
CA LEU A 20 1.36 8.48 1.90
C LEU A 20 0.07 7.74 2.28
N ALA A 21 0.12 6.42 2.45
CA ALA A 21 -1.02 5.64 2.92
C ALA A 21 -1.51 6.10 4.31
N ASN A 22 -0.58 6.40 5.23
CA ASN A 22 -0.93 6.97 6.54
C ASN A 22 -1.59 8.35 6.42
N ILE A 23 -1.09 9.21 5.54
CA ILE A 23 -1.67 10.54 5.29
C ILE A 23 -3.09 10.41 4.76
N VAL A 24 -3.32 9.51 3.80
CA VAL A 24 -4.66 9.25 3.25
C VAL A 24 -5.61 8.77 4.35
N ALA A 25 -5.21 7.79 5.15
CA ALA A 25 -6.02 7.27 6.25
C ALA A 25 -6.39 8.36 7.27
N THR A 26 -5.42 9.20 7.63
CA THR A 26 -5.64 10.33 8.54
C THR A 26 -6.59 11.36 7.93
N ALA A 27 -6.44 11.68 6.65
CA ALA A 27 -7.28 12.67 5.96
C ALA A 27 -8.74 12.21 5.81
N VAL A 28 -8.94 10.91 5.62
CA VAL A 28 -10.27 10.29 5.53
C VAL A 28 -10.87 10.02 6.91
N GLY A 29 -10.04 10.00 7.96
CA GLY A 29 -10.48 9.74 9.33
C GLY A 29 -10.76 8.27 9.60
N THR A 30 -9.98 7.36 9.01
CA THR A 30 -10.18 5.91 9.11
C THR A 30 -8.92 5.19 9.59
N THR A 31 -9.07 3.89 9.91
CA THR A 31 -7.96 3.06 10.38
C THR A 31 -7.15 2.52 9.20
N LEU A 32 -5.82 2.56 9.34
CA LEU A 32 -4.89 1.93 8.41
C LEU A 32 -4.44 0.57 8.96
N HIS A 33 -4.68 -0.48 8.20
CA HIS A 33 -4.12 -1.81 8.43
C HIS A 33 -2.96 -2.04 7.46
N THR A 34 -1.82 -2.48 7.97
CA THR A 34 -0.59 -2.61 7.16
C THR A 34 -0.14 -4.06 7.11
N THR A 35 0.16 -4.53 5.92
CA THR A 35 0.78 -5.83 5.66
C THR A 35 1.69 -5.75 4.43
N SER A 36 2.25 -6.88 4.01
CA SER A 36 3.05 -6.97 2.80
C SER A 36 2.76 -8.26 2.02
N GLY A 37 3.02 -8.26 0.72
CA GLY A 37 2.86 -9.45 -0.12
C GLY A 37 3.54 -10.68 0.46
N PRO A 38 4.82 -10.61 0.87
CA PRO A 38 5.52 -11.74 1.49
C PRO A 38 4.95 -12.26 2.81
N GLN A 39 4.21 -11.44 3.55
CA GLN A 39 3.57 -11.86 4.81
C GLN A 39 2.26 -12.63 4.60
N ILE A 40 1.68 -12.54 3.42
CA ILE A 40 0.46 -13.26 3.06
C ILE A 40 0.88 -14.54 2.33
N GLU A 41 1.03 -15.64 3.06
CA GLU A 41 1.54 -16.90 2.51
C GLU A 41 0.43 -17.80 1.96
N LYS A 42 -0.77 -17.68 2.49
CA LYS A 42 -1.94 -18.46 2.11
C LYS A 42 -3.23 -17.64 2.13
N ALA A 43 -4.25 -18.13 1.44
CA ALA A 43 -5.54 -17.46 1.34
C ALA A 43 -6.18 -17.20 2.72
N GLY A 44 -5.95 -18.07 3.70
CA GLY A 44 -6.43 -17.88 5.07
C GLY A 44 -5.83 -16.66 5.78
N ASP A 45 -4.59 -16.30 5.47
CA ASP A 45 -3.95 -15.10 6.03
C ASP A 45 -4.63 -13.84 5.51
N LEU A 46 -4.91 -13.79 4.20
CA LEU A 46 -5.65 -12.71 3.57
C LEU A 46 -7.09 -12.62 4.13
N ALA A 47 -7.76 -13.75 4.26
CA ALA A 47 -9.10 -13.83 4.82
C ALA A 47 -9.14 -13.28 6.25
N GLY A 48 -8.18 -13.65 7.09
CA GLY A 48 -8.06 -13.14 8.46
C GLY A 48 -7.90 -11.62 8.52
N ILE A 49 -7.15 -11.04 7.58
CA ILE A 49 -6.99 -9.58 7.48
C ILE A 49 -8.30 -8.93 7.04
N LEU A 50 -8.89 -9.41 5.93
CA LEU A 50 -10.07 -8.80 5.32
C LEU A 50 -11.30 -8.85 6.24
N THR A 51 -11.50 -9.93 6.96
CA THR A 51 -12.64 -10.09 7.88
C THR A 51 -12.56 -9.23 9.15
N ASN A 52 -11.37 -8.71 9.46
CA ASN A 52 -11.17 -7.78 10.59
C ASN A 52 -11.33 -6.31 10.19
N LEU A 53 -11.47 -5.99 8.90
CA LEU A 53 -11.68 -4.62 8.43
C LEU A 53 -13.08 -4.13 8.78
N GLN A 54 -13.18 -2.84 9.07
CA GLN A 54 -14.44 -2.13 9.21
C GLN A 54 -14.72 -1.30 7.96
N ARG A 55 -15.99 -0.85 7.82
CA ARG A 55 -16.37 -0.01 6.71
C ARG A 55 -15.51 1.25 6.63
N GLY A 56 -14.92 1.48 5.47
CA GLY A 56 -14.08 2.64 5.19
C GLY A 56 -12.61 2.46 5.61
N ASP A 57 -12.24 1.35 6.24
CA ASP A 57 -10.85 1.08 6.58
C ASP A 57 -9.95 1.00 5.35
N ILE A 58 -8.69 1.32 5.53
CA ILE A 58 -7.67 1.20 4.49
C ILE A 58 -6.77 0.01 4.80
N LEU A 59 -6.65 -0.89 3.83
CA LEU A 59 -5.66 -1.97 3.86
C LEU A 59 -4.49 -1.59 2.96
N PHE A 60 -3.30 -1.45 3.55
CA PHE A 60 -2.05 -1.22 2.84
C PHE A 60 -1.27 -2.52 2.67
N ILE A 61 -0.99 -2.90 1.42
CA ILE A 61 -0.16 -4.07 1.09
C ILE A 61 1.11 -3.59 0.41
N ASP A 62 2.24 -3.63 1.13
CA ASP A 62 3.55 -3.34 0.55
C ASP A 62 4.05 -4.52 -0.30
N GLU A 63 4.86 -4.25 -1.30
CA GLU A 63 5.35 -5.26 -2.26
C GLU A 63 4.24 -6.18 -2.80
N ILE A 64 3.10 -5.59 -3.17
CA ILE A 64 1.91 -6.33 -3.61
C ILE A 64 2.18 -7.25 -4.82
N HIS A 65 3.19 -6.93 -5.65
CA HIS A 65 3.64 -7.76 -6.77
C HIS A 65 4.21 -9.13 -6.33
N ARG A 66 4.47 -9.32 -5.03
CA ARG A 66 4.97 -10.58 -4.46
C ARG A 66 3.87 -11.49 -3.92
N LEU A 67 2.61 -11.12 -4.08
CA LEU A 67 1.50 -12.03 -3.80
C LEU A 67 1.56 -13.25 -4.72
N GLN A 68 1.29 -14.42 -4.16
CA GLN A 68 1.15 -15.65 -4.95
C GLN A 68 -0.13 -15.58 -5.80
N PRO A 69 -0.16 -16.17 -7.02
CA PRO A 69 -1.31 -16.09 -7.92
C PRO A 69 -2.64 -16.52 -7.27
N ALA A 70 -2.62 -17.60 -6.49
CA ALA A 70 -3.83 -18.09 -5.81
C ALA A 70 -4.38 -17.11 -4.78
N ILE A 71 -3.51 -16.34 -4.11
CA ILE A 71 -3.91 -15.30 -3.15
C ILE A 71 -4.43 -14.08 -3.91
N GLU A 72 -3.79 -13.73 -5.01
CA GLU A 72 -4.21 -12.65 -5.89
C GLU A 72 -5.63 -12.89 -6.43
N GLU A 73 -5.93 -14.12 -6.88
CA GLU A 73 -7.27 -14.51 -7.31
C GLU A 73 -8.33 -14.40 -6.20
N THR A 74 -7.95 -14.68 -4.96
CA THR A 74 -8.83 -14.50 -3.79
C THR A 74 -9.09 -13.01 -3.51
N LEU A 75 -8.14 -12.15 -3.82
CA LEU A 75 -8.25 -10.70 -3.62
C LEU A 75 -9.19 -10.03 -4.62
N TYR A 76 -9.33 -10.54 -5.83
CA TYR A 76 -10.14 -9.90 -6.88
C TYR A 76 -11.60 -9.67 -6.48
N PRO A 77 -12.38 -10.68 -6.03
CA PRO A 77 -13.76 -10.45 -5.61
C PRO A 77 -13.86 -9.53 -4.37
N ALA A 78 -12.84 -9.55 -3.51
CA ALA A 78 -12.79 -8.66 -2.37
C ALA A 78 -12.65 -7.17 -2.80
N MET A 79 -11.89 -6.91 -3.86
CA MET A 79 -11.73 -5.56 -4.40
C MET A 79 -12.96 -5.08 -5.20
N GLU A 80 -13.56 -5.95 -5.99
CA GLU A 80 -14.65 -5.60 -6.90
C GLU A 80 -16.01 -5.56 -6.21
N ASP A 81 -16.34 -6.62 -5.47
CA ASP A 81 -17.67 -6.88 -4.93
C ASP A 81 -17.72 -6.87 -3.40
N PHE A 82 -16.59 -6.64 -2.73
CA PHE A 82 -16.44 -6.76 -1.28
C PHE A 82 -16.90 -8.13 -0.78
N GLN A 83 -16.49 -9.17 -1.48
CA GLN A 83 -16.81 -10.55 -1.17
C GLN A 83 -15.54 -11.39 -1.11
N LEU A 84 -15.55 -12.39 -0.24
CA LEU A 84 -14.45 -13.31 -0.05
C LEU A 84 -14.95 -14.74 -0.21
N ASP A 85 -14.36 -15.50 -1.13
CA ASP A 85 -14.65 -16.90 -1.32
C ASP A 85 -13.60 -17.75 -0.58
N LEU A 86 -14.05 -18.51 0.40
CA LEU A 86 -13.22 -19.41 1.18
C LEU A 86 -13.57 -20.87 0.86
N ILE A 87 -12.53 -21.68 0.64
CA ILE A 87 -12.67 -23.12 0.51
C ILE A 87 -12.51 -23.72 1.91
N ILE A 88 -13.56 -24.37 2.41
CA ILE A 88 -13.58 -25.05 3.70
C ILE A 88 -13.63 -26.55 3.46
N GLY A 89 -12.71 -27.29 4.10
CA GLY A 89 -12.56 -28.74 3.95
C GLY A 89 -11.56 -29.14 2.86
N GLU A 90 -11.33 -30.42 2.73
CA GLU A 90 -10.38 -31.01 1.79
C GLU A 90 -11.06 -32.06 0.89
N GLY A 91 -10.52 -32.24 -0.32
CA GLY A 91 -10.96 -33.26 -1.29
C GLY A 91 -12.39 -33.03 -1.80
N PRO A 92 -13.12 -34.10 -2.12
CA PRO A 92 -14.47 -34.03 -2.72
C PRO A 92 -15.53 -33.39 -1.82
N ALA A 93 -15.27 -33.25 -0.51
CA ALA A 93 -16.16 -32.63 0.47
C ALA A 93 -15.87 -31.16 0.68
N ALA A 94 -14.90 -30.56 -0.02
CA ALA A 94 -14.60 -29.16 0.06
C ALA A 94 -15.81 -28.30 -0.38
N ARG A 95 -16.11 -27.26 0.41
CA ARG A 95 -17.19 -26.32 0.13
C ARG A 95 -16.62 -24.92 -0.02
N THR A 96 -17.15 -24.20 -1.00
CA THR A 96 -16.88 -22.76 -1.12
C THR A 96 -17.92 -22.00 -0.29
N VAL A 97 -17.46 -21.20 0.65
CA VAL A 97 -18.29 -20.30 1.45
C VAL A 97 -17.97 -18.87 1.05
N ARG A 98 -19.01 -18.12 0.68
CA ARG A 98 -18.90 -16.71 0.35
C ARG A 98 -19.21 -15.86 1.56
N ILE A 99 -18.34 -14.94 1.89
CA ILE A 99 -18.46 -14.02 3.01
C ILE A 99 -18.53 -12.60 2.45
N ASP A 100 -19.52 -11.82 2.88
CA ASP A 100 -19.59 -10.39 2.58
C ASP A 100 -18.63 -9.63 3.48
N LEU A 101 -17.87 -8.72 2.89
CA LEU A 101 -16.92 -7.85 3.56
C LEU A 101 -17.49 -6.43 3.68
N PRO A 102 -17.20 -5.70 4.77
CA PRO A 102 -17.44 -4.27 4.79
C PRO A 102 -16.65 -3.59 3.66
N PRO A 103 -17.22 -2.62 2.93
CA PRO A 103 -16.49 -1.85 1.94
C PRO A 103 -15.22 -1.22 2.53
N PHE A 104 -14.10 -1.42 1.87
CA PHE A 104 -12.78 -0.94 2.28
C PHE A 104 -12.00 -0.40 1.07
N THR A 105 -10.91 0.30 1.34
CA THR A 105 -9.98 0.75 0.30
C THR A 105 -8.68 -0.03 0.37
N LEU A 106 -8.28 -0.63 -0.74
CA LEU A 106 -6.97 -1.24 -0.87
C LEU A 106 -5.97 -0.21 -1.39
N VAL A 107 -4.85 -0.05 -0.68
CA VAL A 107 -3.68 0.69 -1.14
C VAL A 107 -2.55 -0.31 -1.38
N GLY A 108 -2.29 -0.62 -2.64
CA GLY A 108 -1.17 -1.47 -3.03
C GLY A 108 0.08 -0.64 -3.28
N ALA A 109 1.23 -1.11 -2.82
CA ALA A 109 2.51 -0.49 -3.10
C ALA A 109 3.44 -1.46 -3.82
N THR A 110 4.14 -0.98 -4.84
CA THR A 110 5.10 -1.77 -5.60
C THR A 110 6.29 -0.94 -6.04
N THR A 111 7.47 -1.52 -6.00
CA THR A 111 8.68 -0.93 -6.61
C THR A 111 8.76 -1.21 -8.10
N ARG A 112 8.02 -2.18 -8.59
CA ARG A 112 8.08 -2.70 -9.97
C ARG A 112 6.68 -2.90 -10.53
N SER A 113 6.07 -1.85 -11.04
CA SER A 113 4.72 -1.92 -11.62
C SER A 113 4.59 -2.93 -12.77
N GLY A 114 5.67 -3.19 -13.50
CA GLY A 114 5.71 -4.19 -14.57
C GLY A 114 5.62 -5.64 -14.11
N LEU A 115 5.83 -5.92 -12.82
CA LEU A 115 5.68 -7.26 -12.24
C LEU A 115 4.27 -7.53 -11.70
N LEU A 116 3.42 -6.51 -11.65
CA LEU A 116 2.03 -6.68 -11.27
C LEU A 116 1.27 -7.33 -12.41
N SER A 117 0.45 -8.33 -12.10
CA SER A 117 -0.41 -8.93 -13.11
C SER A 117 -1.38 -7.88 -13.68
N THR A 118 -1.72 -8.01 -14.96
CA THR A 118 -2.68 -7.10 -15.58
C THR A 118 -4.04 -7.15 -14.87
N PRO A 119 -4.60 -8.33 -14.53
CA PRO A 119 -5.86 -8.39 -13.81
C PRO A 119 -5.86 -7.64 -12.47
N LEU A 120 -4.77 -7.73 -11.70
CA LEU A 120 -4.67 -6.99 -10.44
C LEU A 120 -4.53 -5.49 -10.68
N ARG A 121 -3.70 -5.09 -11.63
CA ARG A 121 -3.47 -3.68 -11.97
C ARG A 121 -4.75 -2.96 -12.36
N ASP A 122 -5.57 -3.60 -13.20
CA ASP A 122 -6.80 -3.02 -13.75
C ASP A 122 -7.90 -2.80 -12.70
N ARG A 123 -7.75 -3.42 -11.52
CA ARG A 123 -8.67 -3.24 -10.40
C ARG A 123 -8.38 -2.04 -9.51
N PHE A 124 -7.26 -1.35 -9.75
CA PHE A 124 -6.95 -0.10 -9.08
C PHE A 124 -7.48 1.08 -9.89
N GLY A 125 -8.45 1.80 -9.33
CA GLY A 125 -9.03 2.98 -9.97
C GLY A 125 -8.09 4.18 -9.99
N ILE A 126 -7.18 4.26 -9.01
CA ILE A 126 -6.24 5.38 -8.86
C ILE A 126 -4.79 4.89 -8.92
N PRO A 127 -4.17 4.81 -10.11
CA PRO A 127 -2.74 4.51 -10.22
C PRO A 127 -1.91 5.79 -10.02
N LEU A 128 -1.04 5.79 -9.02
CA LEU A 128 -0.12 6.90 -8.73
C LEU A 128 1.33 6.44 -8.88
N ARG A 129 2.10 7.16 -9.68
CA ARG A 129 3.52 6.92 -9.84
C ARG A 129 4.32 7.96 -9.04
N LEU A 130 5.14 7.47 -8.13
CA LEU A 130 6.07 8.28 -7.37
C LEU A 130 7.41 8.30 -8.10
N ASN A 131 7.93 9.50 -8.32
CA ASN A 131 9.22 9.71 -8.94
C ASN A 131 10.27 10.05 -7.88
N LEU A 132 11.55 9.89 -8.23
CA LEU A 132 12.64 10.39 -7.40
C LEU A 132 12.50 11.88 -7.17
N TYR A 133 12.81 12.32 -5.97
CA TYR A 133 12.84 13.74 -5.61
C TYR A 133 14.03 14.44 -6.26
N THR A 134 13.82 15.69 -6.64
CA THR A 134 14.90 16.57 -7.06
C THR A 134 15.76 16.99 -5.84
N PRO A 135 17.01 17.41 -6.05
CA PRO A 135 17.84 17.92 -4.96
C PRO A 135 17.19 19.10 -4.21
N GLU A 136 16.45 19.95 -4.91
CA GLU A 136 15.76 21.08 -4.30
C GLU A 136 14.58 20.65 -3.41
N GLU A 137 13.81 19.65 -3.84
CA GLU A 137 12.74 19.08 -3.03
C GLU A 137 13.30 18.40 -1.78
N LEU A 138 14.40 17.64 -1.93
CA LEU A 138 15.09 17.00 -0.80
C LEU A 138 15.68 18.04 0.17
N PHE A 139 16.23 19.13 -0.34
CA PHE A 139 16.72 20.23 0.49
C PHE A 139 15.60 20.78 1.39
N ARG A 140 14.39 20.98 0.85
CA ARG A 140 13.23 21.42 1.65
C ARG A 140 12.85 20.40 2.72
N ILE A 141 12.88 19.11 2.37
CA ILE A 141 12.60 18.00 3.32
C ILE A 141 13.61 18.01 4.46
N VAL A 142 14.91 18.10 4.13
CA VAL A 142 16.00 18.13 5.11
C VAL A 142 15.86 19.31 6.05
N ARG A 143 15.63 20.52 5.53
CA ARG A 143 15.45 21.72 6.36
C ARG A 143 14.26 21.58 7.30
N ARG A 144 13.10 21.18 6.77
CA ARG A 144 11.89 20.97 7.58
C ARG A 144 12.10 19.88 8.65
N GLY A 145 12.86 18.83 8.34
CA GLY A 145 13.22 17.78 9.28
C GLY A 145 14.10 18.34 10.42
N ALA A 146 15.13 19.10 10.09
CA ALA A 146 16.02 19.73 11.06
C ALA A 146 15.26 20.68 11.99
N GLU A 147 14.40 21.54 11.44
CA GLU A 147 13.54 22.44 12.22
C GLU A 147 12.65 21.69 13.22
N LYS A 148 11.99 20.62 12.77
CA LYS A 148 11.12 19.79 13.64
C LYS A 148 11.88 19.08 14.75
N LEU A 149 13.13 18.70 14.50
CA LEU A 149 14.01 18.04 15.46
C LEU A 149 14.79 19.02 16.34
N GLY A 150 14.66 20.33 16.10
CA GLY A 150 15.35 21.38 16.85
C GLY A 150 16.85 21.48 16.54
N PHE A 151 17.29 20.98 15.38
CA PHE A 151 18.69 21.07 14.95
C PHE A 151 18.95 22.34 14.15
N ALA A 152 20.00 23.06 14.52
CA ALA A 152 20.53 24.13 13.69
C ALA A 152 21.32 23.50 12.52
N LEU A 153 20.84 23.69 11.31
CA LEU A 153 21.45 23.14 10.10
C LEU A 153 21.81 24.28 9.14
N ALA A 154 23.11 24.42 8.84
CA ALA A 154 23.57 25.36 7.86
C ALA A 154 23.06 25.01 6.45
N GLU A 155 22.80 26.03 5.63
CA GLU A 155 22.28 25.84 4.27
C GLU A 155 23.17 24.92 3.41
N GLY A 156 24.48 25.12 3.45
CA GLY A 156 25.45 24.29 2.75
C GLY A 156 25.39 22.82 3.18
N GLY A 157 25.22 22.56 4.48
CA GLY A 157 25.05 21.21 5.01
C GLY A 157 23.73 20.56 4.52
N ALA A 158 22.64 21.32 4.53
CA ALA A 158 21.37 20.84 4.03
C ALA A 158 21.40 20.50 2.53
N ARG A 159 22.09 21.30 1.72
CA ARG A 159 22.29 21.04 0.29
C ARG A 159 23.14 19.80 0.04
N GLU A 160 24.20 19.61 0.80
CA GLU A 160 25.07 18.44 0.68
C GLU A 160 24.33 17.14 1.04
N ILE A 161 23.53 17.14 2.12
CA ILE A 161 22.69 16.01 2.49
C ILE A 161 21.70 15.71 1.36
N ALA A 162 21.01 16.73 0.83
CA ALA A 162 20.06 16.56 -0.26
C ALA A 162 20.70 15.94 -1.52
N ASN A 163 21.88 16.42 -1.91
CA ASN A 163 22.60 15.90 -3.08
C ASN A 163 23.03 14.44 -2.90
N ARG A 164 23.43 14.04 -1.69
CA ARG A 164 23.85 12.68 -1.39
C ARG A 164 22.71 11.70 -1.19
N SER A 165 21.48 12.18 -0.99
CA SER A 165 20.29 11.36 -0.76
C SER A 165 19.76 10.67 -2.03
N ARG A 166 20.36 10.87 -3.18
CA ARG A 166 20.08 10.17 -4.46
C ARG A 166 18.60 10.14 -4.85
N GLY A 167 17.88 11.20 -4.58
CA GLY A 167 16.46 11.31 -4.90
C GLY A 167 15.50 10.63 -3.91
N THR A 168 15.99 10.11 -2.78
CA THR A 168 15.16 9.38 -1.81
C THR A 168 15.23 9.97 -0.40
N PRO A 169 14.08 10.32 0.20
CA PRO A 169 14.04 10.85 1.58
C PRO A 169 14.48 9.87 2.66
N ARG A 170 14.58 8.57 2.35
CA ARG A 170 14.98 7.53 3.33
C ARG A 170 16.49 7.58 3.64
N ILE A 171 17.32 8.05 2.73
CA ILE A 171 18.75 8.17 2.86
C ILE A 171 19.09 9.49 3.56
#